data_6c1ff5ba98746823213a6178612abdf8
#
_entry.id   6c1ff5ba98746823213a6178612abdf8
#
_cell.length_a   1.000
_cell.length_b   1.000
_cell.length_c   1.000
_cell.angle_alpha   90.00
_cell.angle_beta   90.00
_cell.angle_gamma   90.00
#
_symmetry.space_group_name_H-M   'P 1'
#
loop_
_entity.id
_entity.type
_entity.pdbx_description
1 polymer ?
#
loop_
_entity_poly.entity_id
_entity_poly.type
_entity_poly.pdbx_seq_one_letter_code
_entity_poly.pdbx_strand_id
1 'polypeptide(L)'
;AEQKAFPAKQETKPLTETLQEADDDTRLSLLRQVNYRIMEQLKQSYPTVSWLWDTRPSSEDINRGCTKRIKLYHCDPFNFGEVTLSASGKLEIALIQLVPLAEAEVQPKSDEDLAEKDILSRNDVKQWYTETGIALLSVLIDELNVQGHKQLAIHENGDVLVTVEGKEQTVDTIPDFPPRPAWDDLCVLAREDDISAEVRGQELAVSWP
;
A
#
# COMPACT_ATOMS: atom_id res chain seq x y z
N ALA A 1 54.07 -18.99 -22.71
CA ALA A 1 53.47 -18.92 -21.37
C ALA A 1 52.10 -18.26 -21.48
N GLU A 2 51.06 -19.10 -21.62
CA GLU A 2 49.65 -18.65 -21.67
C GLU A 2 49.13 -18.54 -20.25
N GLN A 3 48.77 -17.32 -19.84
CA GLN A 3 48.04 -17.06 -18.61
C GLN A 3 46.53 -17.32 -18.85
N LYS A 4 46.05 -18.41 -18.26
CA LYS A 4 44.65 -18.80 -18.22
C LYS A 4 43.90 -17.88 -17.23
N ALA A 5 43.03 -16.99 -17.72
CA ALA A 5 42.15 -16.17 -16.90
C ALA A 5 41.09 -17.05 -16.23
N PHE A 6 40.97 -16.95 -14.90
CA PHE A 6 39.90 -17.58 -14.12
C PHE A 6 38.60 -16.77 -14.30
N PRO A 7 37.45 -17.42 -14.51
CA PRO A 7 36.19 -16.71 -14.56
C PRO A 7 35.82 -16.17 -13.18
N ALA A 8 35.25 -14.94 -13.17
CA ALA A 8 34.76 -14.27 -11.98
C ALA A 8 33.67 -15.11 -11.29
N LYS A 9 33.81 -15.22 -9.98
CA LYS A 9 32.88 -15.88 -9.10
C LYS A 9 31.55 -15.12 -9.16
N GLN A 10 30.51 -15.72 -9.75
CA GLN A 10 29.13 -15.25 -9.59
C GLN A 10 28.74 -15.44 -8.12
N GLU A 11 28.46 -14.34 -7.43
CA GLU A 11 27.84 -14.37 -6.12
C GLU A 11 26.41 -14.91 -6.28
N THR A 12 26.23 -16.16 -5.90
CA THR A 12 24.91 -16.76 -5.78
C THR A 12 24.25 -16.20 -4.50
N LYS A 13 23.19 -15.40 -4.66
CA LYS A 13 22.31 -15.03 -3.56
C LYS A 13 21.95 -16.28 -2.73
N PRO A 14 21.89 -16.20 -1.40
CA PRO A 14 21.56 -17.36 -0.58
C PRO A 14 20.15 -17.85 -0.90
N LEU A 15 19.99 -19.15 -0.97
CA LEU A 15 18.74 -19.84 -1.35
C LEU A 15 17.54 -19.40 -0.50
N THR A 16 17.77 -18.98 0.73
CA THR A 16 16.76 -18.50 1.69
C THR A 16 16.14 -17.17 1.26
N GLU A 17 16.93 -16.22 0.72
CA GLU A 17 16.41 -14.93 0.22
C GLU A 17 15.54 -15.14 -1.02
N THR A 18 15.97 -16.01 -1.94
CA THR A 18 15.20 -16.31 -3.15
C THR A 18 13.87 -16.99 -2.85
N LEU A 19 13.79 -17.80 -1.79
CA LEU A 19 12.55 -18.47 -1.37
C LEU A 19 11.59 -17.48 -0.68
N GLN A 20 12.09 -16.50 0.08
CA GLN A 20 11.28 -15.45 0.69
C GLN A 20 10.71 -14.49 -0.36
N GLU A 21 11.54 -14.02 -1.29
CA GLU A 21 11.08 -13.15 -2.40
C GLU A 21 9.98 -13.84 -3.23
N ALA A 22 10.12 -15.13 -3.55
CA ALA A 22 9.12 -15.87 -4.31
C ALA A 22 7.81 -16.08 -3.53
N ASP A 23 7.86 -16.21 -2.21
CA ASP A 23 6.67 -16.35 -1.35
C ASP A 23 5.94 -15.00 -1.22
N ASP A 24 6.66 -13.90 -1.12
CA ASP A 24 6.11 -12.55 -1.06
C ASP A 24 5.43 -12.14 -2.38
N ASP A 25 6.04 -12.43 -3.52
CA ASP A 25 5.42 -12.19 -4.84
C ASP A 25 4.12 -12.99 -5.02
N THR A 26 4.09 -14.22 -4.54
CA THR A 26 2.89 -15.05 -4.59
C THR A 26 1.78 -14.49 -3.69
N ARG A 27 2.14 -13.99 -2.51
CA ARG A 27 1.20 -13.37 -1.56
C ARG A 27 0.58 -12.11 -2.12
N LEU A 28 1.38 -11.24 -2.71
CA LEU A 28 0.92 -9.99 -3.34
C LEU A 28 0.00 -10.30 -4.53
N SER A 29 0.36 -11.27 -5.35
CA SER A 29 -0.46 -11.70 -6.49
C SER A 29 -1.83 -12.22 -6.05
N LEU A 30 -1.90 -12.98 -4.95
CA LEU A 30 -3.15 -13.51 -4.42
C LEU A 30 -4.08 -12.40 -3.90
N LEU A 31 -3.54 -11.48 -3.11
CA LEU A 31 -4.32 -10.34 -2.60
C LEU A 31 -4.81 -9.46 -3.76
N ARG A 32 -3.97 -9.20 -4.75
CA ARG A 32 -4.34 -8.44 -5.95
C ARG A 32 -5.51 -9.08 -6.70
N GLN A 33 -5.50 -10.40 -6.88
CA GLN A 33 -6.62 -11.13 -7.50
C GLN A 33 -7.93 -10.97 -6.70
N VAL A 34 -7.85 -11.04 -5.36
CA VAL A 34 -9.01 -10.84 -4.49
C VAL A 34 -9.54 -9.42 -4.65
N ASN A 35 -8.67 -8.41 -4.61
CA ASN A 35 -9.05 -7.00 -4.77
C ASN A 35 -9.73 -6.73 -6.13
N TYR A 36 -9.21 -7.29 -7.21
CA TYR A 36 -9.85 -7.20 -8.54
C TYR A 36 -11.25 -7.77 -8.55
N ARG A 37 -11.45 -8.95 -7.96
CA ARG A 37 -12.76 -9.61 -7.92
C ARG A 37 -13.78 -8.83 -7.07
N ILE A 38 -13.33 -8.24 -5.95
CA ILE A 38 -14.17 -7.35 -5.13
C ILE A 38 -14.61 -6.15 -5.96
N MET A 39 -13.67 -5.46 -6.60
CA MET A 39 -13.97 -4.29 -7.42
C MET A 39 -14.89 -4.65 -8.59
N GLU A 40 -14.67 -5.75 -9.27
CA GLU A 40 -15.50 -6.21 -10.38
C GLU A 40 -16.96 -6.43 -9.94
N GLN A 41 -17.16 -7.10 -8.80
CA GLN A 41 -18.52 -7.31 -8.26
C GLN A 41 -19.18 -6.01 -7.82
N LEU A 42 -18.45 -5.12 -7.14
CA LEU A 42 -19.00 -3.83 -6.70
C LEU A 42 -19.38 -2.94 -7.86
N LYS A 43 -18.53 -2.86 -8.90
CA LYS A 43 -18.78 -2.02 -10.09
C LYS A 43 -19.99 -2.45 -10.91
N GLN A 44 -20.46 -3.66 -10.80
CA GLN A 44 -21.68 -4.10 -11.48
C GLN A 44 -22.90 -3.30 -11.03
N SER A 45 -22.96 -2.88 -9.77
CA SER A 45 -24.08 -2.11 -9.21
C SER A 45 -23.73 -0.66 -8.90
N TYR A 46 -22.45 -0.37 -8.62
CA TYR A 46 -21.94 0.93 -8.20
C TYR A 46 -20.70 1.32 -9.04
N PRO A 47 -20.88 1.91 -10.23
CA PRO A 47 -19.77 2.18 -11.16
C PRO A 47 -18.67 3.11 -10.61
N THR A 48 -19.01 4.01 -9.69
CA THR A 48 -18.11 5.00 -9.09
C THR A 48 -17.60 4.59 -7.73
N VAL A 49 -17.86 3.34 -7.29
CA VAL A 49 -17.45 2.87 -5.96
C VAL A 49 -15.93 2.90 -5.81
N SER A 50 -15.49 3.30 -4.64
CA SER A 50 -14.15 3.02 -4.12
C SER A 50 -14.25 2.38 -2.74
N TRP A 51 -13.23 1.68 -2.32
CA TRP A 51 -13.27 0.95 -1.07
C TRP A 51 -11.87 0.77 -0.47
N LEU A 52 -11.82 0.45 0.80
CA LEU A 52 -10.59 0.15 1.54
C LEU A 52 -10.84 -1.04 2.47
N TRP A 53 -9.82 -1.85 2.70
CA TRP A 53 -9.88 -2.85 3.76
C TRP A 53 -9.98 -2.17 5.13
N ASP A 54 -10.92 -2.59 5.94
CA ASP A 54 -10.96 -2.22 7.37
C ASP A 54 -9.87 -3.01 8.14
N THR A 55 -9.70 -4.28 7.78
CA THR A 55 -8.57 -5.11 8.20
C THR A 55 -8.12 -5.96 7.01
N ARG A 56 -6.91 -5.68 6.51
CA ARG A 56 -6.33 -6.36 5.36
C ARG A 56 -6.15 -7.86 5.65
N PRO A 57 -6.60 -8.77 4.77
CA PRO A 57 -6.38 -10.20 4.95
C PRO A 57 -4.92 -10.57 4.68
N SER A 58 -4.39 -11.49 5.48
CA SER A 58 -3.14 -12.14 5.15
C SER A 58 -3.33 -13.21 4.06
N SER A 59 -2.25 -13.63 3.40
CA SER A 59 -2.32 -14.76 2.44
C SER A 59 -2.82 -16.05 3.09
N GLU A 60 -2.50 -16.25 4.37
CA GLU A 60 -2.96 -17.40 5.13
C GLU A 60 -4.47 -17.35 5.37
N ASP A 61 -5.01 -16.16 5.69
CA ASP A 61 -6.46 -15.92 5.79
C ASP A 61 -7.15 -16.27 4.48
N ILE A 62 -6.63 -15.80 3.34
CA ILE A 62 -7.20 -16.04 2.01
C ILE A 62 -7.21 -17.53 1.69
N ASN A 63 -6.13 -18.25 1.94
CA ASN A 63 -6.00 -19.66 1.64
C ASN A 63 -6.90 -20.54 2.52
N ARG A 64 -7.10 -20.18 3.78
CA ARG A 64 -7.99 -20.90 4.70
C ARG A 64 -9.46 -20.56 4.51
N GLY A 65 -9.73 -19.43 3.87
CA GLY A 65 -11.04 -18.81 3.87
C GLY A 65 -11.23 -17.91 5.09
N CYS A 66 -11.73 -16.72 4.87
CA CYS A 66 -11.94 -15.72 5.92
C CYS A 66 -13.13 -14.82 5.61
N THR A 67 -13.60 -14.13 6.64
CA THR A 67 -14.55 -13.03 6.51
C THR A 67 -13.88 -11.77 7.02
N LYS A 68 -13.81 -10.74 6.17
CA LYS A 68 -13.18 -9.44 6.47
C LYS A 68 -14.09 -8.30 6.05
N ARG A 69 -13.93 -7.14 6.68
CA ARG A 69 -14.71 -5.93 6.35
C ARG A 69 -13.94 -5.01 5.42
N ILE A 70 -14.72 -4.35 4.58
CA ILE A 70 -14.28 -3.24 3.74
C ILE A 70 -15.12 -2.01 4.05
N LYS A 71 -14.53 -0.83 3.98
CA LYS A 71 -15.23 0.45 3.98
C LYS A 71 -15.58 0.78 2.54
N LEU A 72 -16.81 1.24 2.31
CA LEU A 72 -17.32 1.58 0.99
C LEU A 72 -17.53 3.08 0.87
N TYR A 73 -17.22 3.63 -0.30
CA TYR A 73 -17.40 5.04 -0.65
C TYR A 73 -18.10 5.13 -1.99
N HIS A 74 -18.95 6.13 -2.16
CA HIS A 74 -19.78 6.31 -3.35
C HIS A 74 -20.68 5.10 -3.64
N CYS A 75 -21.20 4.49 -2.58
CA CYS A 75 -22.00 3.27 -2.61
C CYS A 75 -23.31 3.42 -1.81
N ASP A 76 -23.93 4.61 -1.84
CA ASP A 76 -25.14 4.90 -1.06
C ASP A 76 -26.26 3.88 -1.28
N PRO A 77 -26.95 3.45 -0.20
CA PRO A 77 -26.82 3.87 1.21
C PRO A 77 -25.82 3.07 2.04
N PHE A 78 -25.01 2.22 1.41
CA PHE A 78 -24.08 1.32 2.09
C PHE A 78 -22.73 2.00 2.32
N ASN A 79 -22.17 1.82 3.51
CA ASN A 79 -20.87 2.38 3.90
C ASN A 79 -19.85 1.32 4.32
N PHE A 80 -20.29 0.06 4.44
CA PHE A 80 -19.43 -1.10 4.71
C PHE A 80 -19.83 -2.29 3.84
N GLY A 81 -18.89 -3.19 3.63
CA GLY A 81 -19.11 -4.49 3.04
C GLY A 81 -18.45 -5.57 3.87
N GLU A 82 -19.08 -6.71 4.00
CA GLU A 82 -18.48 -7.92 4.55
C GLU A 82 -18.11 -8.84 3.40
N VAL A 83 -16.82 -9.09 3.25
CA VAL A 83 -16.25 -9.94 2.19
C VAL A 83 -15.95 -11.30 2.78
N THR A 84 -16.64 -12.32 2.31
CA THR A 84 -16.42 -13.72 2.67
C THR A 84 -15.68 -14.43 1.55
N LEU A 85 -14.49 -14.93 1.87
CA LEU A 85 -13.68 -15.78 1.01
C LEU A 85 -13.75 -17.21 1.52
N SER A 86 -14.14 -18.16 0.68
CA SER A 86 -14.07 -19.57 1.04
C SER A 86 -12.71 -20.17 0.65
N ALA A 87 -12.30 -21.24 1.31
CA ALA A 87 -11.09 -22.00 0.95
C ALA A 87 -11.15 -22.56 -0.50
N SER A 88 -12.33 -22.67 -1.10
CA SER A 88 -12.52 -23.05 -2.51
C SER A 88 -12.37 -21.87 -3.49
N GLY A 89 -12.04 -20.68 -2.99
CA GLY A 89 -11.89 -19.46 -3.78
C GLY A 89 -13.20 -18.76 -4.16
N LYS A 90 -14.35 -19.15 -3.58
CA LYS A 90 -15.61 -18.43 -3.77
C LYS A 90 -15.56 -17.12 -2.98
N LEU A 91 -15.99 -16.02 -3.61
CA LEU A 91 -16.06 -14.68 -3.01
C LEU A 91 -17.53 -14.25 -2.94
N GLU A 92 -17.96 -13.80 -1.77
CA GLU A 92 -19.29 -13.24 -1.53
C GLU A 92 -19.11 -11.88 -0.83
N ILE A 93 -19.92 -10.89 -1.21
CA ILE A 93 -19.92 -9.55 -0.60
C ILE A 93 -21.33 -9.25 -0.11
N ALA A 94 -21.45 -9.00 1.19
CA ALA A 94 -22.69 -8.50 1.80
C ALA A 94 -22.53 -7.00 2.06
N LEU A 95 -23.41 -6.18 1.47
CA LEU A 95 -23.38 -4.73 1.67
C LEU A 95 -24.10 -4.40 2.99
N ILE A 96 -23.50 -3.49 3.77
CA ILE A 96 -23.96 -3.14 5.12
C ILE A 96 -24.07 -1.63 5.23
N GLN A 97 -25.19 -1.17 5.78
CA GLN A 97 -25.36 0.21 6.21
C GLN A 97 -25.19 0.28 7.72
N LEU A 98 -24.07 0.84 8.18
CA LEU A 98 -23.84 1.14 9.59
C LEU A 98 -24.26 2.58 9.86
N VAL A 99 -25.20 2.75 10.79
CA VAL A 99 -25.62 4.08 11.29
C VAL A 99 -25.00 4.27 12.67
N PRO A 100 -24.17 5.32 12.88
CA PRO A 100 -23.58 5.61 14.19
C PRO A 100 -24.68 5.88 15.23
N LEU A 101 -24.58 5.27 16.40
CA LEU A 101 -25.58 5.45 17.47
C LEU A 101 -25.41 6.79 18.20
N ALA A 102 -24.24 7.38 18.20
CA ALA A 102 -23.89 8.74 18.64
C ALA A 102 -22.47 9.06 18.17
N GLU A 103 -22.20 10.31 17.84
CA GLU A 103 -20.83 10.78 17.59
C GLU A 103 -20.03 10.77 18.92
N ALA A 104 -19.26 9.74 19.15
CA ALA A 104 -18.22 9.78 20.14
C ALA A 104 -17.05 10.59 19.53
N GLU A 105 -16.78 11.76 20.08
CA GLU A 105 -15.63 12.57 19.73
C GLU A 105 -14.35 11.77 19.97
N VAL A 106 -13.73 11.31 18.90
CA VAL A 106 -12.37 10.76 18.95
C VAL A 106 -11.44 11.96 18.85
N GLN A 107 -10.90 12.37 20.00
CA GLN A 107 -9.81 13.34 20.04
C GLN A 107 -8.58 12.77 19.35
N PRO A 108 -7.94 13.51 18.44
CA PRO A 108 -6.66 13.09 17.87
C PRO A 108 -5.61 13.07 18.99
N LYS A 109 -4.97 11.93 19.19
CA LYS A 109 -3.78 11.83 20.02
C LYS A 109 -2.65 12.59 19.32
N SER A 110 -2.17 13.61 20.00
CA SER A 110 -0.95 14.31 19.61
C SER A 110 0.25 13.40 19.86
N ASP A 111 0.93 13.04 18.79
CA ASP A 111 2.23 12.40 18.88
C ASP A 111 3.31 13.46 19.09
N GLU A 112 3.77 13.60 20.32
CA GLU A 112 5.08 14.14 20.65
C GLU A 112 6.01 12.94 20.89
N ASP A 113 6.81 12.60 19.87
CA ASP A 113 8.15 12.04 20.01
C ASP A 113 8.82 11.96 18.64
N LEU A 114 9.28 13.11 18.16
CA LEU A 114 10.20 13.18 17.03
C LEU A 114 11.62 12.97 17.56
N ALA A 115 12.07 11.73 17.61
CA ALA A 115 13.50 11.44 17.69
C ALA A 115 14.17 12.01 16.44
N GLU A 116 15.26 12.77 16.63
CA GLU A 116 16.12 13.25 15.53
C GLU A 116 16.54 12.06 14.66
N LYS A 117 15.86 11.88 13.53
CA LYS A 117 16.34 10.97 12.48
C LYS A 117 17.53 11.65 11.80
N ASP A 118 18.65 10.94 11.76
CA ASP A 118 19.86 11.36 11.06
C ASP A 118 19.54 11.85 9.64
N ILE A 119 20.19 12.95 9.26
CA ILE A 119 20.06 13.53 7.91
C ILE A 119 20.66 12.52 6.93
N LEU A 120 19.79 11.80 6.22
CA LEU A 120 20.22 10.89 5.16
C LEU A 120 20.93 11.66 4.03
N SER A 121 22.03 11.13 3.55
CA SER A 121 22.68 11.70 2.36
C SER A 121 21.83 11.40 1.13
N ARG A 122 22.00 12.17 0.04
CA ARG A 122 21.29 11.93 -1.23
C ARG A 122 21.52 10.52 -1.78
N ASN A 123 22.70 9.94 -1.54
CA ASN A 123 23.02 8.57 -1.96
C ASN A 123 22.22 7.54 -1.17
N ASP A 124 21.99 7.78 0.14
CA ASP A 124 21.23 6.89 1.00
C ASP A 124 19.75 6.89 0.59
N VAL A 125 19.20 8.07 0.22
CA VAL A 125 17.82 8.21 -0.29
C VAL A 125 17.65 7.45 -1.61
N LYS A 126 18.60 7.60 -2.53
CA LYS A 126 18.57 6.89 -3.82
C LYS A 126 18.69 5.38 -3.62
N GLN A 127 19.53 4.94 -2.71
CA GLN A 127 19.68 3.53 -2.38
C GLN A 127 18.38 2.99 -1.78
N TRP A 128 17.82 3.67 -0.78
CA TRP A 128 16.55 3.27 -0.18
C TRP A 128 15.43 3.19 -1.24
N TYR A 129 15.32 4.20 -2.10
CA TYR A 129 14.30 4.22 -3.14
C TYR A 129 14.44 3.04 -4.11
N THR A 130 15.66 2.77 -4.58
CA THR A 130 15.92 1.69 -5.55
C THR A 130 15.76 0.29 -4.94
N GLU A 131 16.19 0.09 -3.69
CA GLU A 131 16.17 -1.22 -3.04
C GLU A 131 14.82 -1.57 -2.43
N THR A 132 14.07 -0.55 -1.94
CA THR A 132 12.86 -0.76 -1.15
C THR A 132 11.71 0.12 -1.62
N GLY A 133 11.94 1.41 -1.80
CA GLY A 133 10.90 2.43 -2.00
C GLY A 133 10.04 2.19 -3.23
N ILE A 134 10.66 1.95 -4.41
CA ILE A 134 9.92 1.76 -5.66
C ILE A 134 9.04 0.51 -5.62
N ALA A 135 9.53 -0.58 -5.04
CA ALA A 135 8.76 -1.81 -4.92
C ALA A 135 7.53 -1.63 -4.01
N LEU A 136 7.71 -1.01 -2.85
CA LEU A 136 6.60 -0.71 -1.92
C LEU A 136 5.59 0.25 -2.52
N LEU A 137 6.04 1.35 -3.14
CA LEU A 137 5.15 2.32 -3.80
C LEU A 137 4.38 1.68 -4.94
N SER A 138 5.01 0.86 -5.77
CA SER A 138 4.33 0.17 -6.89
C SER A 138 3.22 -0.76 -6.39
N VAL A 139 3.47 -1.51 -5.32
CA VAL A 139 2.46 -2.39 -4.71
C VAL A 139 1.30 -1.59 -4.14
N LEU A 140 1.57 -0.50 -3.41
CA LEU A 140 0.54 0.37 -2.84
C LEU A 140 -0.29 1.06 -3.93
N ILE A 141 0.36 1.60 -4.97
CA ILE A 141 -0.30 2.22 -6.12
C ILE A 141 -1.21 1.21 -6.83
N ASP A 142 -0.71 0.02 -7.11
CA ASP A 142 -1.49 -1.04 -7.74
C ASP A 142 -2.71 -1.43 -6.91
N GLU A 143 -2.54 -1.61 -5.60
CA GLU A 143 -3.62 -1.97 -4.68
C GLU A 143 -4.68 -0.86 -4.62
N LEU A 144 -4.26 0.37 -4.38
CA LEU A 144 -5.16 1.52 -4.28
C LEU A 144 -5.84 1.84 -5.61
N ASN A 145 -5.15 1.68 -6.74
CA ASN A 145 -5.74 1.84 -8.06
C ASN A 145 -6.86 0.82 -8.31
N VAL A 146 -6.67 -0.45 -7.92
CA VAL A 146 -7.72 -1.48 -7.99
C VAL A 146 -8.91 -1.12 -7.09
N GLN A 147 -8.64 -0.52 -5.93
CA GLN A 147 -9.66 -0.06 -4.98
C GLN A 147 -10.37 1.24 -5.42
N GLY A 148 -9.96 1.85 -6.54
CA GLY A 148 -10.59 3.03 -7.13
C GLY A 148 -9.99 4.36 -6.70
N HIS A 149 -8.84 4.36 -6.04
CA HIS A 149 -8.12 5.58 -5.64
C HIS A 149 -7.11 5.98 -6.70
N LYS A 150 -6.77 7.28 -6.74
CA LYS A 150 -5.84 7.87 -7.72
C LYS A 150 -4.70 8.66 -7.08
N GLN A 151 -4.68 8.73 -5.77
CA GLN A 151 -3.67 9.44 -4.99
C GLN A 151 -3.55 8.86 -3.59
N LEU A 152 -2.38 9.05 -3.01
CA LEU A 152 -2.09 8.80 -1.60
C LEU A 152 -1.21 9.92 -1.06
N ALA A 153 -1.14 10.04 0.25
CA ALA A 153 -0.20 10.90 0.95
C ALA A 153 0.63 10.06 1.92
N ILE A 154 1.88 10.43 2.12
CA ILE A 154 2.78 9.75 3.06
C ILE A 154 3.27 10.79 4.06
N HIS A 155 3.05 10.54 5.33
CA HIS A 155 3.56 11.37 6.42
C HIS A 155 5.03 11.04 6.74
N GLU A 156 5.70 11.91 7.48
CA GLU A 156 7.11 11.74 7.84
C GLU A 156 7.39 10.48 8.68
N ASN A 157 6.40 10.01 9.43
CA ASN A 157 6.48 8.75 10.17
C ASN A 157 6.30 7.50 9.29
N GLY A 158 6.08 7.68 7.99
CA GLY A 158 5.85 6.59 7.03
C GLY A 158 4.38 6.17 6.88
N ASP A 159 3.44 6.77 7.61
CA ASP A 159 2.02 6.44 7.46
C ASP A 159 1.50 6.84 6.08
N VAL A 160 0.88 5.89 5.40
CA VAL A 160 0.26 6.07 4.10
C VAL A 160 -1.21 6.36 4.28
N LEU A 161 -1.65 7.50 3.77
CA LEU A 161 -3.01 7.98 3.90
C LEU A 161 -3.69 8.09 2.54
N VAL A 162 -4.99 7.87 2.54
CA VAL A 162 -5.88 8.15 1.41
C VAL A 162 -6.97 9.10 1.87
N THR A 163 -7.16 10.18 1.13
CA THR A 163 -8.25 11.13 1.41
C THR A 163 -9.51 10.68 0.68
N VAL A 164 -10.56 10.37 1.43
CA VAL A 164 -11.87 10.00 0.90
C VAL A 164 -12.94 10.85 1.57
N GLU A 165 -13.78 11.49 0.77
CA GLU A 165 -14.85 12.38 1.25
C GLU A 165 -14.33 13.49 2.21
N GLY A 166 -13.09 13.96 1.99
CA GLY A 166 -12.45 14.98 2.82
C GLY A 166 -11.94 14.48 4.19
N LYS A 167 -11.93 13.15 4.40
CA LYS A 167 -11.36 12.51 5.59
C LYS A 167 -10.13 11.69 5.20
N GLU A 168 -9.08 11.83 5.98
CA GLU A 168 -7.86 11.02 5.83
C GLU A 168 -8.04 9.67 6.53
N GLN A 169 -7.58 8.62 5.88
CA GLN A 169 -7.57 7.26 6.41
C GLN A 169 -6.21 6.63 6.19
N THR A 170 -5.59 6.19 7.26
CA THR A 170 -4.34 5.43 7.19
C THR A 170 -4.64 4.04 6.62
N VAL A 171 -3.94 3.67 5.57
CA VAL A 171 -4.12 2.40 4.87
C VAL A 171 -2.94 1.45 5.06
N ASP A 172 -1.74 2.00 5.25
CA ASP A 172 -0.52 1.23 5.47
C ASP A 172 0.55 2.11 6.16
N THR A 173 1.70 1.52 6.49
CA THR A 173 2.86 2.26 7.01
C THR A 173 4.11 1.74 6.33
N ILE A 174 4.90 2.63 5.74
CA ILE A 174 6.18 2.31 5.11
C ILE A 174 7.27 2.37 6.19
N PRO A 175 7.91 1.25 6.52
CA PRO A 175 9.00 1.24 7.50
C PRO A 175 10.21 2.00 6.97
N ASP A 176 10.93 2.67 7.85
CA ASP A 176 12.15 3.42 7.54
C ASP A 176 11.99 4.44 6.40
N PHE A 177 10.80 5.05 6.30
CA PHE A 177 10.52 6.08 5.31
C PHE A 177 11.50 7.26 5.48
N PRO A 178 12.12 7.76 4.39
CA PRO A 178 13.07 8.85 4.46
C PRO A 178 12.48 10.12 5.08
N PRO A 179 13.26 10.84 5.91
CA PRO A 179 12.80 12.06 6.56
C PRO A 179 12.58 13.19 5.55
N ARG A 180 11.77 14.17 5.94
CA ARG A 180 11.34 15.29 5.09
C ARG A 180 12.43 16.00 4.28
N PRO A 181 13.65 16.23 4.77
CA PRO A 181 14.71 16.85 3.96
C PRO A 181 15.10 16.07 2.70
N ALA A 182 14.78 14.77 2.65
CA ALA A 182 15.04 13.88 1.54
C ALA A 182 13.90 13.83 0.48
N TRP A 183 12.76 14.45 0.74
CA TRP A 183 11.57 14.32 -0.10
C TRP A 183 11.69 14.97 -1.48
N ASP A 184 12.46 16.05 -1.60
CA ASP A 184 12.72 16.66 -2.91
C ASP A 184 13.47 15.68 -3.83
N ASP A 185 14.45 14.93 -3.29
CA ASP A 185 15.15 13.88 -4.03
C ASP A 185 14.22 12.71 -4.35
N LEU A 186 13.33 12.31 -3.44
CA LEU A 186 12.31 11.29 -3.71
C LEU A 186 11.35 11.70 -4.83
N CYS A 187 10.92 12.96 -4.88
CA CYS A 187 10.08 13.47 -5.96
C CYS A 187 10.79 13.39 -7.33
N VAL A 188 12.10 13.59 -7.37
CA VAL A 188 12.88 13.45 -8.60
C VAL A 188 12.95 12.00 -9.03
N LEU A 189 13.27 11.09 -8.10
CA LEU A 189 13.37 9.66 -8.37
C LEU A 189 12.03 9.05 -8.80
N ALA A 190 10.95 9.40 -8.12
CA ALA A 190 9.60 8.93 -8.46
C ALA A 190 9.19 9.32 -9.89
N ARG A 191 9.58 10.51 -10.35
CA ARG A 191 9.30 10.96 -11.73
C ARG A 191 10.06 10.15 -12.78
N GLU A 192 11.23 9.61 -12.45
CA GLU A 192 11.97 8.72 -13.36
C GLU A 192 11.20 7.41 -13.63
N ASP A 193 10.30 7.03 -12.71
CA ASP A 193 9.45 5.84 -12.79
C ASP A 193 7.98 6.19 -13.11
N ASP A 194 7.70 7.33 -13.73
CA ASP A 194 6.37 7.81 -14.13
C ASP A 194 5.37 7.99 -12.97
N ILE A 195 5.88 8.12 -11.73
CA ILE A 195 5.08 8.41 -10.54
C ILE A 195 5.12 9.91 -10.26
N SER A 196 3.96 10.55 -10.19
CA SER A 196 3.87 11.96 -9.82
C SER A 196 3.94 12.11 -8.31
N ALA A 197 5.02 12.72 -7.80
CA ALA A 197 5.20 13.00 -6.38
C ALA A 197 5.44 14.50 -6.15
N GLU A 198 4.84 15.05 -5.09
CA GLU A 198 4.91 16.46 -4.72
C GLU A 198 4.89 16.62 -3.19
N VAL A 199 5.74 17.49 -2.67
CA VAL A 199 5.74 17.84 -1.23
C VAL A 199 4.63 18.85 -0.93
N ARG A 200 3.67 18.47 -0.08
CA ARG A 200 2.55 19.31 0.35
C ARG A 200 2.55 19.47 1.87
N GLY A 201 3.05 20.60 2.37
CA GLY A 201 3.07 20.82 3.81
C GLY A 201 3.91 19.79 4.56
N GLN A 202 3.27 18.90 5.33
CA GLN A 202 3.92 17.85 6.12
C GLN A 202 3.73 16.44 5.52
N GLU A 203 3.33 16.36 4.27
CA GLU A 203 3.08 15.10 3.57
C GLU A 203 3.75 15.07 2.19
N LEU A 204 4.09 13.89 1.74
CA LEU A 204 4.48 13.59 0.38
C LEU A 204 3.26 13.06 -0.37
N ALA A 205 2.68 13.90 -1.23
CA ALA A 205 1.54 13.51 -2.06
C ALA A 205 2.02 12.75 -3.29
N VAL A 206 1.46 11.57 -3.53
CA VAL A 206 1.75 10.71 -4.68
C VAL A 206 0.48 10.49 -5.48
N SER A 207 0.55 10.63 -6.81
CA SER A 207 -0.60 10.42 -7.69
C SER A 207 -0.18 9.72 -8.99
N TRP A 208 -1.15 9.02 -9.59
CA TRP A 208 -0.98 8.26 -10.83
C TRP A 208 -2.19 8.44 -11.76
N PRO A 209 -2.04 8.19 -13.07
CA PRO A 209 -3.08 8.39 -14.07
C PRO A 209 -4.31 7.47 -13.95
#